data_e8a4f5224e2810ea49c0d836375aa2d8
#
_entry.id   e8a4f5224e2810ea49c0d836375aa2d8
#
_cell.length_a   1.000
_cell.length_b   1.000
_cell.length_c   1.000
_cell.angle_alpha   90.00
_cell.angle_beta   90.00
_cell.angle_gamma   90.00
#
_symmetry.space_group_name_H-M   'P 1'
#
loop_
_entity.id
_entity.type
_entity.pdbx_description
1 polymer ?
#
loop_
_entity_poly.entity_id
_entity_poly.type
_entity_poly.pdbx_seq_one_letter_code
_entity_poly.pdbx_strand_id
1 'polypeptide(L)'
;MKNLIKFLLFVLLVSGGISMLYDYRIKTGGLKFLAVTSEKYSLATNASVDPKEVAGLEALNRERRALVSAVIPSVVSIKTSKKVAVRRQYQLDPSDFFNRNPRQFRNPNEEAMVQNSLGSGVVVTSEGHIITNNHVVDQVDEIEVQLSDGRTKKAKLIGADAVVDLAVLKVEEPGLKPLKFGDSDAVQAGDFVVAIGNPFGFEETVTDGIISSKGRPNRVDGFGDYLQTNAAINPGNSGGPLVNLRGEIIGINTAIISRSGGSQGIGFAIPSNSVKTALESLLKNGRIIRGYLGIQARPITQGVAETDGVIIDDVVPNSPAFEAKLKRDDVIKKFNGHNVRNITELRSLVAQVELNKKVELELVRGGNNLKVTAEIKEQPADYLTSRNNPRQPQTPQQPDDQQDQPDETNPLASVDVAEVTADVVKRLDLPNRIRGVLVTKVDGEVGELRAGDVIEEVNQVPVTTVAEYKKVVASLDPNGTQVLSVCRRRTRSFVVVRAR
;
A
#
# COMPACT_ATOMS: atom_id res chain seq x y z
N MET A 1 72.30 -32.36 30.19
CA MET A 1 71.52 -33.59 30.47
C MET A 1 70.87 -33.52 31.89
N LYS A 2 71.53 -33.23 32.99
CA LYS A 2 70.93 -33.23 34.37
C LYS A 2 69.67 -32.35 34.48
N ASN A 3 69.60 -31.17 33.84
CA ASN A 3 68.48 -30.25 33.97
C ASN A 3 67.29 -30.72 33.14
N LEU A 4 67.50 -31.43 31.99
CA LEU A 4 66.45 -31.98 31.15
C LEU A 4 65.76 -33.14 31.89
N ILE A 5 66.54 -33.99 32.57
CA ILE A 5 66.04 -35.08 33.39
C ILE A 5 65.18 -34.58 34.56
N LYS A 6 65.59 -33.52 35.21
CA LYS A 6 64.80 -32.88 36.29
C LYS A 6 63.48 -32.29 35.77
N PHE A 7 63.54 -31.68 34.60
CA PHE A 7 62.30 -31.13 33.94
C PHE A 7 61.33 -32.22 33.56
N LEU A 8 61.81 -33.32 32.94
CA LEU A 8 60.97 -34.48 32.61
C LEU A 8 60.36 -35.15 33.85
N LEU A 9 61.12 -35.29 34.92
CA LEU A 9 60.61 -35.80 36.20
C LEU A 9 59.56 -34.90 36.84
N PHE A 10 59.72 -33.56 36.71
CA PHE A 10 58.72 -32.61 37.19
C PHE A 10 57.44 -32.69 36.38
N VAL A 11 57.51 -32.77 35.06
CA VAL A 11 56.35 -32.95 34.18
C VAL A 11 55.60 -34.26 34.50
N LEU A 12 56.33 -35.35 34.74
CA LEU A 12 55.76 -36.63 35.10
C LEU A 12 55.06 -36.59 36.48
N LEU A 13 55.63 -35.91 37.46
CA LEU A 13 55.01 -35.72 38.76
C LEU A 13 53.75 -34.85 38.69
N VAL A 14 53.77 -33.77 37.91
CA VAL A 14 52.61 -32.91 37.73
C VAL A 14 51.51 -33.62 36.97
N SER A 15 51.82 -34.33 35.90
CA SER A 15 50.86 -35.12 35.16
C SER A 15 50.24 -36.24 35.95
N GLY A 16 51.06 -36.95 36.75
CA GLY A 16 50.61 -37.97 37.68
C GLY A 16 49.68 -37.40 38.78
N GLY A 17 50.03 -36.24 39.34
CA GLY A 17 49.20 -35.52 40.29
C GLY A 17 47.85 -35.08 39.74
N ILE A 18 47.85 -34.55 38.52
CA ILE A 18 46.61 -34.17 37.79
C ILE A 18 45.75 -35.43 37.51
N SER A 19 46.34 -36.51 37.06
CA SER A 19 45.65 -37.75 36.81
C SER A 19 45.01 -38.34 38.07
N MET A 20 45.77 -38.32 39.21
CA MET A 20 45.29 -38.79 40.49
C MET A 20 44.18 -37.90 41.07
N LEU A 21 44.25 -36.59 40.91
CA LEU A 21 43.20 -35.63 41.24
C LEU A 21 41.94 -35.83 40.37
N TYR A 22 42.15 -36.12 39.13
CA TYR A 22 41.08 -36.40 38.17
C TYR A 22 40.35 -37.71 38.56
N ASP A 23 41.10 -38.78 38.83
CA ASP A 23 40.54 -40.08 39.27
C ASP A 23 39.85 -39.98 40.62
N TYR A 24 40.44 -39.25 41.57
CA TYR A 24 39.82 -38.99 42.87
C TYR A 24 38.52 -38.21 42.73
N ARG A 25 38.47 -37.18 41.89
CA ARG A 25 37.24 -36.42 41.61
C ARG A 25 36.17 -37.27 40.96
N ILE A 26 36.53 -38.17 40.04
CA ILE A 26 35.58 -39.08 39.40
C ILE A 26 35.06 -40.12 40.41
N LYS A 27 35.95 -40.74 41.21
CA LYS A 27 35.58 -41.79 42.19
C LYS A 27 34.83 -41.25 43.39
N THR A 28 35.10 -40.02 43.82
CA THR A 28 34.43 -39.43 45.02
C THR A 28 33.21 -38.61 44.67
N GLY A 29 32.76 -38.60 43.40
CA GLY A 29 31.53 -37.92 42.97
C GLY A 29 31.61 -36.41 43.06
N GLY A 30 32.82 -35.81 43.03
CA GLY A 30 33.04 -34.35 43.04
C GLY A 30 32.54 -33.57 41.83
N LEU A 31 31.95 -34.27 40.86
CA LEU A 31 31.21 -33.70 39.71
C LEU A 31 29.72 -33.94 39.81
N LYS A 32 29.13 -33.92 41.01
CA LYS A 32 27.69 -33.95 41.19
C LYS A 32 26.97 -32.74 40.57
N PHE A 33 27.71 -31.76 40.04
CA PHE A 33 27.15 -30.60 39.34
C PHE A 33 26.59 -30.90 37.91
N LEU A 34 26.85 -32.11 37.39
CA LEU A 34 26.36 -32.56 36.07
C LEU A 34 25.54 -33.86 36.13
N ALA A 35 25.20 -34.35 37.31
CA ALA A 35 24.15 -35.34 37.38
C ALA A 35 22.83 -34.62 37.12
N VAL A 36 22.45 -34.58 35.87
CA VAL A 36 21.07 -34.34 35.49
C VAL A 36 20.25 -35.42 36.21
N THR A 37 19.70 -35.07 37.36
CA THR A 37 18.71 -35.91 38.01
C THR A 37 17.56 -35.99 37.00
N SER A 38 17.37 -37.12 36.34
CA SER A 38 16.21 -37.35 35.50
C SER A 38 14.99 -37.20 36.40
N GLU A 39 14.33 -36.06 36.32
CA GLU A 39 13.05 -35.88 36.97
C GLU A 39 12.09 -36.94 36.40
N LYS A 40 11.49 -37.69 37.30
CA LYS A 40 10.41 -38.61 36.91
C LYS A 40 9.20 -37.77 36.54
N TYR A 41 8.89 -37.69 35.24
CA TYR A 41 7.69 -37.05 34.75
C TYR A 41 6.76 -38.15 34.13
N SER A 42 5.49 -37.98 34.29
CA SER A 42 4.47 -38.73 33.56
C SER A 42 3.63 -37.79 32.71
N LEU A 43 3.53 -38.07 31.43
CA LEU A 43 2.66 -37.32 30.52
C LEU A 43 1.19 -37.71 30.85
N ALA A 44 0.29 -36.73 30.75
CA ALA A 44 -1.13 -36.99 30.82
C ALA A 44 -1.54 -37.90 29.65
N THR A 45 -2.23 -38.99 29.97
CA THR A 45 -2.60 -40.02 28.98
C THR A 45 -4.02 -39.85 28.43
N ASN A 46 -4.85 -39.09 29.12
CA ASN A 46 -6.25 -38.91 28.76
C ASN A 46 -6.51 -37.50 28.27
N ALA A 47 -7.34 -37.34 27.24
CA ALA A 47 -7.86 -36.05 26.81
C ALA A 47 -8.78 -35.49 27.92
N SER A 48 -8.75 -34.14 28.08
CA SER A 48 -9.56 -33.45 29.08
C SER A 48 -11.04 -33.35 28.71
N VAL A 49 -11.40 -33.59 27.44
CA VAL A 49 -12.75 -33.44 26.89
C VAL A 49 -13.16 -34.73 26.21
N ASP A 50 -14.39 -35.17 26.46
CA ASP A 50 -14.96 -36.36 25.77
C ASP A 50 -15.23 -35.97 24.29
N PRO A 51 -14.70 -36.73 23.31
CA PRO A 51 -14.95 -36.50 21.88
C PRO A 51 -16.43 -36.41 21.51
N LYS A 52 -17.32 -37.05 22.24
CA LYS A 52 -18.77 -37.03 22.04
C LYS A 52 -19.37 -35.63 22.33
N GLU A 53 -18.83 -34.93 23.32
CA GLU A 53 -19.30 -33.59 23.71
C GLU A 53 -18.93 -32.54 22.66
N VAL A 54 -17.91 -32.76 21.84
CA VAL A 54 -17.41 -31.84 20.82
C VAL A 54 -17.62 -32.34 19.40
N ALA A 55 -18.43 -33.35 19.19
CA ALA A 55 -18.64 -33.98 17.87
C ALA A 55 -19.05 -32.99 16.77
N GLY A 56 -19.87 -31.99 17.11
CA GLY A 56 -20.24 -30.89 16.16
C GLY A 56 -19.07 -30.03 15.77
N LEU A 57 -18.20 -29.67 16.71
CA LEU A 57 -16.99 -28.90 16.44
C LEU A 57 -15.98 -29.71 15.61
N GLU A 58 -15.86 -31.02 15.86
CA GLU A 58 -15.00 -31.88 15.06
C GLU A 58 -15.52 -32.06 13.63
N ALA A 59 -16.85 -32.13 13.43
CA ALA A 59 -17.45 -32.12 12.10
C ALA A 59 -17.14 -30.81 11.36
N LEU A 60 -17.32 -29.67 12.00
CA LEU A 60 -16.98 -28.35 11.44
C LEU A 60 -15.49 -28.25 11.08
N ASN A 61 -14.60 -28.72 11.95
CA ASN A 61 -13.17 -28.74 11.67
C ASN A 61 -12.82 -29.60 10.46
N ARG A 62 -13.49 -30.74 10.30
CA ARG A 62 -13.29 -31.61 9.14
C ARG A 62 -13.73 -30.94 7.85
N GLU A 63 -14.87 -30.26 7.85
CA GLU A 63 -15.39 -29.53 6.70
C GLU A 63 -14.49 -28.35 6.33
N ARG A 64 -14.02 -27.59 7.32
CA ARG A 64 -13.06 -26.49 7.10
C ARG A 64 -11.74 -26.98 6.48
N ARG A 65 -11.19 -28.09 7.00
CA ARG A 65 -9.98 -28.70 6.45
C ARG A 65 -10.20 -29.17 5.01
N ALA A 66 -11.36 -29.77 4.70
CA ALA A 66 -11.70 -30.19 3.35
C ALA A 66 -11.75 -28.98 2.38
N LEU A 67 -12.40 -27.88 2.78
CA LEU A 67 -12.44 -26.64 2.00
C LEU A 67 -11.03 -26.12 1.72
N VAL A 68 -10.22 -25.96 2.77
CA VAL A 68 -8.85 -25.43 2.64
C VAL A 68 -7.98 -26.33 1.77
N SER A 69 -8.04 -27.66 1.96
CA SER A 69 -7.28 -28.64 1.16
C SER A 69 -7.66 -28.63 -0.33
N ALA A 70 -8.91 -28.28 -0.64
CA ALA A 70 -9.37 -28.14 -2.03
C ALA A 70 -8.85 -26.85 -2.70
N VAL A 71 -8.64 -25.78 -1.95
CA VAL A 71 -8.22 -24.45 -2.45
C VAL A 71 -6.70 -24.32 -2.54
N ILE A 72 -5.95 -24.81 -1.56
CA ILE A 72 -4.47 -24.72 -1.45
C ILE A 72 -3.75 -25.00 -2.77
N PRO A 73 -4.09 -26.07 -3.54
CA PRO A 73 -3.38 -26.37 -4.78
C PRO A 73 -3.42 -25.27 -5.86
N SER A 74 -4.32 -24.32 -5.71
CA SER A 74 -4.48 -23.17 -6.61
C SER A 74 -3.80 -21.90 -6.11
N VAL A 75 -3.31 -21.88 -4.86
CA VAL A 75 -2.66 -20.71 -4.27
C VAL A 75 -1.15 -20.84 -4.44
N VAL A 76 -0.51 -19.74 -4.82
CA VAL A 76 0.93 -19.73 -5.10
C VAL A 76 1.62 -18.63 -4.28
N SER A 77 2.90 -18.86 -3.98
CA SER A 77 3.79 -17.81 -3.49
C SER A 77 4.41 -17.07 -4.67
N ILE A 78 4.51 -15.74 -4.56
CA ILE A 78 5.15 -14.90 -5.55
C ILE A 78 6.36 -14.24 -4.89
N LYS A 79 7.54 -14.53 -5.44
CA LYS A 79 8.82 -13.94 -5.06
C LYS A 79 9.27 -13.01 -6.16
N THR A 80 9.58 -11.78 -5.81
CA THR A 80 10.05 -10.78 -6.77
C THR A 80 11.39 -10.23 -6.34
N SER A 81 12.23 -9.90 -7.31
CA SER A 81 13.53 -9.29 -7.08
C SER A 81 13.70 -8.02 -7.90
N LYS A 82 14.29 -6.99 -7.26
CA LYS A 82 14.65 -5.72 -7.88
C LYS A 82 16.11 -5.43 -7.63
N LYS A 83 16.88 -5.18 -8.68
CA LYS A 83 18.28 -4.76 -8.60
C LYS A 83 18.32 -3.25 -8.35
N VAL A 84 18.63 -2.84 -7.14
CA VAL A 84 18.80 -1.44 -6.79
C VAL A 84 20.28 -1.07 -6.94
N ALA A 85 20.59 -0.15 -7.86
CA ALA A 85 21.93 0.41 -7.96
C ALA A 85 22.18 1.28 -6.70
N VAL A 86 23.05 0.81 -5.81
CA VAL A 86 23.45 1.59 -4.63
C VAL A 86 24.40 2.69 -5.11
N ARG A 87 23.89 3.91 -5.32
CA ARG A 87 24.75 5.09 -5.35
C ARG A 87 25.31 5.28 -3.94
N ARG A 88 26.48 4.72 -3.64
CA ARG A 88 27.25 5.14 -2.47
C ARG A 88 27.65 6.60 -2.70
N GLN A 89 27.07 7.48 -1.92
CA GLN A 89 27.58 8.83 -1.75
C GLN A 89 28.93 8.66 -1.04
N TYR A 90 30.01 8.70 -1.80
CA TYR A 90 31.35 8.75 -1.24
C TYR A 90 31.47 10.09 -0.51
N GLN A 91 31.41 10.08 0.80
CA GLN A 91 32.01 11.14 1.61
C GLN A 91 33.51 11.06 1.33
N LEU A 92 33.99 11.96 0.48
CA LEU A 92 35.41 12.15 0.23
C LEU A 92 36.02 12.66 1.52
N ASP A 93 36.75 11.79 2.24
CA ASP A 93 37.60 12.23 3.35
C ASP A 93 38.69 13.13 2.76
N PRO A 94 38.88 14.36 3.27
CA PRO A 94 39.92 15.28 2.78
C PRO A 94 41.35 14.68 2.86
N SER A 95 41.57 13.62 3.65
CA SER A 95 42.83 12.90 3.72
C SER A 95 43.15 12.04 2.48
N ASP A 96 42.13 11.63 1.71
CA ASP A 96 42.31 10.83 0.50
C ASP A 96 42.91 11.63 -0.69
N PHE A 97 42.86 12.95 -0.61
CA PHE A 97 43.43 13.82 -1.63
C PHE A 97 44.95 13.81 -1.68
N PHE A 98 45.62 13.39 -0.58
CA PHE A 98 47.08 13.35 -0.47
C PHE A 98 47.70 11.98 -0.75
N ASN A 99 46.93 10.93 -0.84
CA ASN A 99 47.40 9.57 -1.16
C ASN A 99 47.10 9.21 -2.61
N ARG A 100 47.88 9.78 -3.55
CA ARG A 100 47.80 9.47 -4.98
C ARG A 100 48.23 8.05 -5.28
N ASN A 101 47.25 7.10 -5.26
CA ASN A 101 47.41 5.81 -5.92
C ASN A 101 46.28 5.62 -6.95
N PRO A 102 46.54 5.86 -8.27
CA PRO A 102 45.49 5.84 -9.31
C PRO A 102 44.86 4.47 -9.58
N ARG A 103 45.31 3.40 -8.93
CA ARG A 103 44.87 2.03 -9.17
C ARG A 103 43.76 1.53 -8.24
N GLN A 104 43.31 2.32 -7.25
CA GLN A 104 42.27 1.90 -6.30
C GLN A 104 40.83 2.37 -6.70
N PHE A 105 40.66 3.09 -7.81
CA PHE A 105 39.35 3.60 -8.24
C PHE A 105 38.56 2.64 -9.15
N ARG A 106 38.94 1.39 -9.23
CA ARG A 106 38.21 0.42 -10.03
C ARG A 106 37.91 -0.81 -9.18
N ASN A 107 36.87 -0.71 -8.33
CA ASN A 107 36.24 -1.90 -7.78
C ASN A 107 35.16 -2.33 -8.76
N PRO A 108 35.34 -3.46 -9.49
CA PRO A 108 34.35 -3.94 -10.46
C PRO A 108 33.16 -4.67 -9.81
N ASN A 109 33.06 -4.70 -8.49
CA ASN A 109 31.94 -5.29 -7.76
C ASN A 109 31.08 -4.19 -7.12
N GLU A 110 30.34 -3.45 -7.95
CA GLU A 110 29.09 -2.86 -7.49
C GLU A 110 28.11 -4.02 -7.29
N GLU A 111 28.08 -4.58 -6.09
CA GLU A 111 27.02 -5.52 -5.70
C GLU A 111 25.72 -4.72 -5.69
N ALA A 112 24.92 -4.91 -6.73
CA ALA A 112 23.56 -4.40 -6.76
C ALA A 112 22.82 -5.02 -5.57
N MET A 113 22.33 -4.20 -4.68
CA MET A 113 21.46 -4.67 -3.59
C MET A 113 20.20 -5.27 -4.22
N VAL A 114 19.93 -6.55 -3.97
CA VAL A 114 18.70 -7.21 -4.43
C VAL A 114 17.64 -6.99 -3.36
N GLN A 115 16.64 -6.18 -3.67
CA GLN A 115 15.46 -6.04 -2.85
C GLN A 115 14.45 -7.12 -3.23
N ASN A 116 14.12 -8.01 -2.30
CA ASN A 116 13.14 -9.06 -2.49
C ASN A 116 11.80 -8.64 -1.87
N SER A 117 10.70 -8.90 -2.57
CA SER A 117 9.34 -8.78 -2.04
C SER A 117 8.62 -10.12 -2.15
N LEU A 118 7.65 -10.33 -1.26
CA LEU A 118 6.88 -11.55 -1.16
C LEU A 118 5.39 -11.24 -1.19
N GLY A 119 4.64 -12.05 -1.92
CA GLY A 119 3.19 -11.96 -1.99
C GLY A 119 2.59 -13.32 -2.33
N SER A 120 1.29 -13.33 -2.53
CA SER A 120 0.53 -14.50 -2.95
C SER A 120 -0.12 -14.27 -4.31
N GLY A 121 -0.55 -15.36 -4.93
CA GLY A 121 -1.37 -15.34 -6.13
C GLY A 121 -2.32 -16.52 -6.16
N VAL A 122 -3.25 -16.51 -7.10
CA VAL A 122 -4.18 -17.60 -7.34
C VAL A 122 -4.22 -17.98 -8.81
N VAL A 123 -4.10 -19.27 -9.09
CA VAL A 123 -4.25 -19.84 -10.44
C VAL A 123 -5.73 -19.76 -10.85
N VAL A 124 -6.02 -19.14 -11.97
CA VAL A 124 -7.41 -18.91 -12.45
C VAL A 124 -7.72 -19.58 -13.77
N THR A 125 -6.72 -20.10 -14.49
CA THR A 125 -6.91 -20.87 -15.72
C THR A 125 -5.99 -22.08 -15.79
N SER A 126 -6.40 -23.10 -16.52
CA SER A 126 -5.59 -24.30 -16.79
C SER A 126 -4.34 -24.01 -17.61
N GLU A 127 -4.34 -22.93 -18.36
CA GLU A 127 -3.24 -22.45 -19.17
C GLU A 127 -2.12 -21.82 -18.32
N GLY A 128 -2.35 -21.58 -17.02
CA GLY A 128 -1.37 -21.07 -16.09
C GLY A 128 -1.40 -19.56 -15.89
N HIS A 129 -2.56 -18.93 -16.07
CA HIS A 129 -2.74 -17.54 -15.66
C HIS A 129 -2.96 -17.45 -14.15
N ILE A 130 -2.24 -16.54 -13.52
CA ILE A 130 -2.24 -16.30 -12.08
C ILE A 130 -2.62 -14.85 -11.85
N ILE A 131 -3.56 -14.60 -10.95
CA ILE A 131 -3.90 -13.26 -10.48
C ILE A 131 -3.15 -12.97 -9.18
N THR A 132 -2.65 -11.75 -9.07
CA THR A 132 -2.06 -11.18 -7.87
C THR A 132 -2.33 -9.68 -7.79
N ASN A 133 -1.84 -9.00 -6.76
CA ASN A 133 -1.88 -7.55 -6.71
C ASN A 133 -0.76 -6.90 -7.54
N ASN A 134 -1.04 -5.70 -8.07
CA ASN A 134 -0.04 -4.93 -8.80
C ASN A 134 1.15 -4.57 -7.91
N HIS A 135 0.91 -4.12 -6.66
CA HIS A 135 1.98 -3.72 -5.74
C HIS A 135 2.97 -4.86 -5.42
N VAL A 136 2.60 -6.13 -5.63
CA VAL A 136 3.50 -7.28 -5.47
C VAL A 136 4.52 -7.36 -6.59
N VAL A 137 4.16 -6.92 -7.81
CA VAL A 137 4.97 -7.07 -9.02
C VAL A 137 5.37 -5.74 -9.67
N ASP A 138 5.10 -4.62 -8.99
CA ASP A 138 5.41 -3.30 -9.53
C ASP A 138 6.92 -3.03 -9.55
N GLN A 139 7.41 -2.56 -10.70
CA GLN A 139 8.82 -2.18 -10.91
C GLN A 139 9.86 -3.24 -10.50
N VAL A 140 9.56 -4.52 -10.66
CA VAL A 140 10.49 -5.62 -10.37
C VAL A 140 11.18 -6.12 -11.64
N ASP A 141 12.40 -6.67 -11.49
CA ASP A 141 13.17 -7.18 -12.62
C ASP A 141 12.86 -8.66 -12.90
N GLU A 142 12.53 -9.43 -11.86
CA GLU A 142 12.27 -10.86 -11.98
C GLU A 142 11.11 -11.29 -11.09
N ILE A 143 10.27 -12.18 -11.61
CA ILE A 143 9.12 -12.74 -10.91
C ILE A 143 9.23 -14.26 -10.91
N GLU A 144 9.27 -14.85 -9.73
CA GLU A 144 9.23 -16.29 -9.54
C GLU A 144 7.93 -16.67 -8.81
N VAL A 145 7.31 -17.74 -9.28
CA VAL A 145 6.11 -18.33 -8.69
C VAL A 145 6.47 -19.70 -8.12
N GLN A 146 6.23 -19.90 -6.82
CA GLN A 146 6.34 -21.18 -6.17
C GLN A 146 4.95 -21.78 -6.00
N LEU A 147 4.75 -22.95 -6.56
CA LEU A 147 3.51 -23.74 -6.47
C LEU A 147 3.37 -24.40 -5.09
N SER A 148 2.15 -24.83 -4.74
CA SER A 148 1.85 -25.50 -3.47
C SER A 148 2.64 -26.80 -3.25
N ASP A 149 3.14 -27.44 -4.31
CA ASP A 149 3.98 -28.63 -4.24
C ASP A 149 5.49 -28.32 -4.11
N GLY A 150 5.86 -27.04 -3.95
CA GLY A 150 7.22 -26.55 -3.77
C GLY A 150 7.98 -26.26 -5.07
N ARG A 151 7.46 -26.63 -6.25
CA ARG A 151 8.10 -26.31 -7.54
C ARG A 151 8.10 -24.81 -7.79
N THR A 152 9.25 -24.25 -8.18
CA THR A 152 9.41 -22.84 -8.53
C THR A 152 9.52 -22.67 -10.05
N LYS A 153 8.80 -21.69 -10.60
CA LYS A 153 8.76 -21.36 -12.02
C LYS A 153 8.93 -19.85 -12.22
N LYS A 154 9.64 -19.47 -13.28
CA LYS A 154 9.66 -18.07 -13.72
C LYS A 154 8.30 -17.71 -14.28
N ALA A 155 7.79 -16.55 -13.90
CA ALA A 155 6.53 -16.03 -14.39
C ALA A 155 6.76 -14.83 -15.30
N LYS A 156 5.91 -14.70 -16.33
CA LYS A 156 5.86 -13.55 -17.21
C LYS A 156 4.70 -12.65 -16.81
N LEU A 157 4.95 -11.35 -16.65
CA LEU A 157 3.88 -10.37 -16.48
C LEU A 157 3.14 -10.19 -17.82
N ILE A 158 1.84 -10.48 -17.81
CA ILE A 158 0.95 -10.29 -18.99
C ILE A 158 0.40 -8.89 -19.01
N GLY A 159 -0.01 -8.38 -17.86
CA GLY A 159 -0.52 -7.02 -17.70
C GLY A 159 -0.77 -6.70 -16.24
N ALA A 160 -0.79 -5.41 -15.93
CA ALA A 160 -1.03 -4.91 -14.60
C ALA A 160 -1.76 -3.57 -14.63
N ASP A 161 -2.41 -3.24 -13.52
CA ASP A 161 -3.09 -1.98 -13.34
C ASP A 161 -3.02 -1.51 -11.89
N ALA A 162 -2.34 -0.40 -11.67
CA ALA A 162 -2.11 0.16 -10.34
C ALA A 162 -3.38 0.76 -9.69
N VAL A 163 -4.39 1.13 -10.50
CA VAL A 163 -5.62 1.76 -9.98
C VAL A 163 -6.52 0.77 -9.27
N VAL A 164 -6.66 -0.44 -9.84
CA VAL A 164 -7.42 -1.53 -9.23
C VAL A 164 -6.52 -2.47 -8.44
N ASP A 165 -5.22 -2.23 -8.42
CA ASP A 165 -4.19 -3.03 -7.74
C ASP A 165 -4.23 -4.51 -8.16
N LEU A 166 -4.31 -4.80 -9.46
CA LEU A 166 -4.31 -6.16 -10.02
C LEU A 166 -3.21 -6.35 -11.04
N ALA A 167 -2.64 -7.55 -11.07
CA ALA A 167 -1.72 -8.03 -12.08
C ALA A 167 -2.03 -9.47 -12.50
N VAL A 168 -1.76 -9.78 -13.77
CA VAL A 168 -1.89 -11.12 -14.34
C VAL A 168 -0.52 -11.62 -14.73
N LEU A 169 -0.14 -12.76 -14.19
CA LEU A 169 1.09 -13.47 -14.49
C LEU A 169 0.77 -14.72 -15.33
N LYS A 170 1.77 -15.20 -16.06
CA LYS A 170 1.70 -16.45 -16.81
C LYS A 170 2.88 -17.34 -16.42
N VAL A 171 2.58 -18.58 -16.09
CA VAL A 171 3.58 -19.66 -15.94
C VAL A 171 3.29 -20.76 -16.96
N GLU A 172 4.35 -21.35 -17.49
CA GLU A 172 4.27 -22.49 -18.39
C GLU A 172 4.43 -23.78 -17.57
N GLU A 173 3.32 -24.31 -17.06
CA GLU A 173 3.31 -25.51 -16.25
C GLU A 173 2.02 -26.29 -16.45
N PRO A 174 2.10 -27.57 -16.85
CA PRO A 174 0.92 -28.42 -17.00
C PRO A 174 0.38 -28.89 -15.65
N GLY A 175 -0.91 -29.21 -15.61
CA GLY A 175 -1.56 -29.82 -14.46
C GLY A 175 -1.91 -28.86 -13.31
N LEU A 176 -1.87 -27.55 -13.56
CA LEU A 176 -2.33 -26.54 -12.62
C LEU A 176 -3.83 -26.70 -12.36
N LYS A 177 -4.24 -26.45 -11.11
CA LYS A 177 -5.63 -26.49 -10.70
C LYS A 177 -6.18 -25.08 -10.58
N PRO A 178 -6.96 -24.58 -11.54
CA PRO A 178 -7.56 -23.25 -11.45
C PRO A 178 -8.70 -23.24 -10.44
N LEU A 179 -8.83 -22.11 -9.72
CA LEU A 179 -9.95 -21.86 -8.84
C LEU A 179 -11.07 -21.17 -9.62
N LYS A 180 -12.31 -21.60 -9.35
CA LYS A 180 -13.51 -21.00 -9.94
C LYS A 180 -13.82 -19.65 -9.29
N PHE A 181 -14.23 -18.67 -10.09
CA PHE A 181 -14.81 -17.43 -9.60
C PHE A 181 -16.25 -17.63 -9.14
N GLY A 182 -16.56 -17.16 -7.94
CA GLY A 182 -17.92 -16.96 -7.45
C GLY A 182 -18.48 -15.62 -7.92
N ASP A 183 -19.68 -15.31 -7.49
CA ASP A 183 -20.38 -14.05 -7.76
C ASP A 183 -20.29 -13.13 -6.54
N SER A 184 -19.47 -12.07 -6.62
CA SER A 184 -19.31 -11.11 -5.51
C SER A 184 -20.54 -10.21 -5.32
N ASP A 185 -21.43 -10.10 -6.30
CA ASP A 185 -22.65 -9.30 -6.15
C ASP A 185 -23.70 -10.02 -5.29
N ALA A 186 -23.67 -11.36 -5.30
CA ALA A 186 -24.52 -12.20 -4.46
C ALA A 186 -24.09 -12.26 -2.99
N VAL A 187 -22.84 -11.87 -2.69
CA VAL A 187 -22.27 -11.91 -1.33
C VAL A 187 -22.98 -10.93 -0.40
N GLN A 188 -23.22 -11.33 0.85
CA GLN A 188 -23.89 -10.52 1.88
C GLN A 188 -22.99 -10.35 3.12
N ALA A 189 -23.27 -9.29 3.88
CA ALA A 189 -22.64 -9.13 5.21
C ALA A 189 -23.07 -10.29 6.12
N GLY A 190 -22.08 -10.90 6.79
CA GLY A 190 -22.28 -12.10 7.61
C GLY A 190 -21.87 -13.41 6.91
N ASP A 191 -21.69 -13.41 5.58
CA ASP A 191 -21.21 -14.60 4.87
C ASP A 191 -19.83 -15.01 5.35
N PHE A 192 -19.66 -16.29 5.66
CA PHE A 192 -18.38 -16.86 6.07
C PHE A 192 -17.40 -16.92 4.91
N VAL A 193 -16.17 -16.54 5.17
CA VAL A 193 -15.09 -16.47 4.17
C VAL A 193 -13.77 -16.96 4.74
N VAL A 194 -12.91 -17.45 3.84
CA VAL A 194 -11.54 -17.84 4.16
C VAL A 194 -10.57 -17.06 3.26
N ALA A 195 -9.63 -16.38 3.88
CA ALA A 195 -8.52 -15.74 3.18
C ALA A 195 -7.30 -16.67 3.22
N ILE A 196 -6.70 -16.91 2.05
CA ILE A 196 -5.56 -17.83 1.93
C ILE A 196 -4.43 -17.09 1.26
N GLY A 197 -3.20 -17.26 1.78
CA GLY A 197 -1.97 -16.79 1.20
C GLY A 197 -0.86 -17.79 1.38
N ASN A 198 0.24 -17.61 0.65
CA ASN A 198 1.45 -18.41 0.75
C ASN A 198 2.69 -17.50 0.71
N PRO A 199 2.91 -16.67 1.75
CA PRO A 199 3.95 -15.63 1.71
C PRO A 199 5.37 -16.17 1.58
N PHE A 200 5.64 -17.36 2.11
CA PHE A 200 7.01 -17.89 2.17
C PHE A 200 7.22 -19.13 1.28
N GLY A 201 6.15 -19.65 0.67
CA GLY A 201 6.21 -20.84 -0.19
C GLY A 201 6.45 -22.17 0.53
N PHE A 202 6.43 -22.17 1.88
CA PHE A 202 6.64 -23.36 2.69
C PHE A 202 5.41 -23.73 3.50
N GLU A 203 4.64 -22.73 3.93
CA GLU A 203 3.42 -22.92 4.74
C GLU A 203 2.37 -21.90 4.32
N GLU A 204 1.20 -22.40 3.97
CA GLU A 204 0.06 -21.56 3.64
C GLU A 204 -0.47 -20.88 4.91
N THR A 205 -0.76 -19.61 4.80
CA THR A 205 -1.46 -18.85 5.83
C THR A 205 -2.94 -18.86 5.52
N VAL A 206 -3.71 -19.46 6.43
CA VAL A 206 -5.17 -19.55 6.33
C VAL A 206 -5.80 -18.78 7.48
N THR A 207 -6.63 -17.80 7.14
CA THR A 207 -7.42 -17.06 8.12
C THR A 207 -8.89 -17.08 7.73
N ASP A 208 -9.78 -17.08 8.70
CA ASP A 208 -11.21 -17.09 8.45
C ASP A 208 -11.93 -15.92 9.12
N GLY A 209 -13.11 -15.63 8.62
CA GLY A 209 -13.94 -14.56 9.12
C GLY A 209 -15.25 -14.45 8.36
N ILE A 210 -15.82 -13.27 8.34
CA ILE A 210 -17.05 -12.95 7.61
C ILE A 210 -16.85 -11.74 6.71
N ILE A 211 -17.72 -11.58 5.76
CA ILE A 211 -17.90 -10.30 5.07
C ILE A 211 -18.52 -9.31 6.05
N SER A 212 -17.80 -8.25 6.37
CA SER A 212 -18.26 -7.20 7.29
C SER A 212 -19.10 -6.13 6.58
N SER A 213 -18.78 -5.84 5.29
CA SER A 213 -19.48 -4.86 4.46
C SER A 213 -19.09 -5.03 3.00
N LYS A 214 -19.92 -4.53 2.08
CA LYS A 214 -19.58 -4.37 0.67
C LYS A 214 -19.92 -2.97 0.16
N GLY A 215 -19.33 -2.55 -0.95
CA GLY A 215 -19.58 -1.24 -1.57
C GLY A 215 -18.94 -0.08 -0.80
N ARG A 216 -17.91 -0.34 0.03
CA ARG A 216 -17.16 0.73 0.68
C ARG A 216 -16.01 1.18 -0.21
N PRO A 217 -15.99 2.46 -0.64
CA PRO A 217 -14.82 2.99 -1.30
C PRO A 217 -13.64 2.93 -0.32
N ASN A 218 -12.50 2.42 -0.80
CA ASN A 218 -11.27 2.51 -0.03
C ASN A 218 -10.93 3.99 0.19
N ARG A 219 -10.78 4.40 1.45
CA ARG A 219 -10.42 5.79 1.79
C ARG A 219 -9.02 6.18 1.32
N VAL A 220 -8.17 5.18 1.05
CA VAL A 220 -6.78 5.42 0.64
C VAL A 220 -6.72 5.86 -0.82
N ASP A 221 -7.48 5.22 -1.72
CA ASP A 221 -7.38 5.49 -3.16
C ASP A 221 -8.62 6.13 -3.77
N GLY A 222 -9.77 6.11 -3.06
CA GLY A 222 -11.05 6.66 -3.54
C GLY A 222 -11.61 5.95 -4.78
N PHE A 223 -11.03 4.81 -5.16
CA PHE A 223 -11.41 4.01 -6.33
C PHE A 223 -11.83 2.60 -5.90
N GLY A 224 -12.98 2.18 -6.38
CA GLY A 224 -13.47 0.80 -6.28
C GLY A 224 -14.35 0.51 -5.07
N ASP A 225 -15.28 -0.40 -5.28
CA ASP A 225 -16.08 -1.01 -4.25
C ASP A 225 -15.34 -2.24 -3.76
N TYR A 226 -14.91 -2.26 -2.49
CA TYR A 226 -14.22 -3.40 -1.89
C TYR A 226 -15.17 -4.23 -1.04
N LEU A 227 -14.87 -5.53 -0.94
CA LEU A 227 -15.40 -6.39 0.12
C LEU A 227 -14.58 -6.14 1.37
N GLN A 228 -15.24 -5.75 2.46
CA GLN A 228 -14.61 -5.66 3.78
C GLN A 228 -14.79 -6.98 4.51
N THR A 229 -13.73 -7.49 5.14
CA THR A 229 -13.75 -8.70 5.96
C THR A 229 -13.00 -8.50 7.27
N ASN A 230 -13.36 -9.27 8.29
CA ASN A 230 -12.58 -9.39 9.54
C ASN A 230 -11.63 -10.60 9.53
N ALA A 231 -11.62 -11.43 8.47
CA ALA A 231 -10.55 -12.36 8.25
C ALA A 231 -9.21 -11.63 8.27
N ALA A 232 -8.23 -12.16 9.01
CA ALA A 232 -6.97 -11.46 9.19
C ALA A 232 -6.17 -11.41 7.87
N ILE A 233 -6.07 -10.22 7.29
CA ILE A 233 -5.19 -9.95 6.14
C ILE A 233 -3.90 -9.36 6.71
N ASN A 234 -2.76 -9.95 6.36
CA ASN A 234 -1.43 -9.53 6.78
C ASN A 234 -0.49 -9.50 5.55
N PRO A 235 0.66 -8.82 5.63
CA PRO A 235 1.67 -8.92 4.59
C PRO A 235 1.96 -10.38 4.22
N GLY A 236 1.81 -10.70 2.93
CA GLY A 236 1.93 -12.04 2.40
C GLY A 236 0.61 -12.69 1.95
N ASN A 237 -0.54 -12.34 2.52
CA ASN A 237 -1.85 -12.76 2.00
C ASN A 237 -2.30 -11.92 0.80
N SER A 238 -1.71 -10.76 0.58
CA SER A 238 -2.00 -9.87 -0.56
C SER A 238 -1.80 -10.61 -1.88
N GLY A 239 -2.78 -10.52 -2.78
CA GLY A 239 -2.84 -11.23 -4.06
C GLY A 239 -3.41 -12.65 -3.97
N GLY A 240 -3.53 -13.23 -2.78
CA GLY A 240 -4.21 -14.50 -2.56
C GLY A 240 -5.74 -14.38 -2.59
N PRO A 241 -6.47 -15.50 -2.72
CA PRO A 241 -7.92 -15.49 -2.82
C PRO A 241 -8.61 -15.30 -1.46
N LEU A 242 -9.75 -14.61 -1.49
CA LEU A 242 -10.81 -14.68 -0.49
C LEU A 242 -11.88 -15.63 -1.05
N VAL A 243 -12.16 -16.73 -0.38
CA VAL A 243 -13.08 -17.76 -0.86
C VAL A 243 -14.31 -17.91 0.01
N ASN A 244 -15.41 -18.34 -0.59
CA ASN A 244 -16.65 -18.74 0.08
C ASN A 244 -16.60 -20.22 0.53
N LEU A 245 -17.68 -20.71 1.17
CA LEU A 245 -17.79 -22.10 1.62
C LEU A 245 -17.79 -23.14 0.48
N ARG A 246 -17.93 -22.72 -0.76
CA ARG A 246 -17.84 -23.61 -1.95
C ARG A 246 -16.43 -23.63 -2.56
N GLY A 247 -15.45 -22.93 -1.95
CA GLY A 247 -14.11 -22.79 -2.48
C GLY A 247 -14.03 -21.90 -3.72
N GLU A 248 -15.04 -21.07 -3.98
CA GLU A 248 -15.06 -20.13 -5.10
C GLU A 248 -14.44 -18.80 -4.69
N ILE A 249 -13.65 -18.19 -5.58
CA ILE A 249 -13.06 -16.86 -5.38
C ILE A 249 -14.18 -15.81 -5.35
N ILE A 250 -14.40 -15.15 -4.23
CA ILE A 250 -15.29 -14.00 -4.10
C ILE A 250 -14.54 -12.68 -4.07
N GLY A 251 -13.22 -12.71 -3.88
CA GLY A 251 -12.35 -11.54 -3.94
C GLY A 251 -10.88 -11.90 -3.96
N ILE A 252 -10.04 -10.89 -4.20
CA ILE A 252 -8.58 -10.96 -4.09
C ILE A 252 -8.15 -10.07 -2.92
N ASN A 253 -7.49 -10.67 -1.93
CA ASN A 253 -6.98 -9.93 -0.76
C ASN A 253 -6.00 -8.85 -1.20
N THR A 254 -6.14 -7.61 -0.71
CA THR A 254 -5.28 -6.52 -1.16
C THR A 254 -4.74 -5.64 -0.04
N ALA A 255 -5.58 -5.08 0.79
CA ALA A 255 -5.18 -4.05 1.73
C ALA A 255 -5.78 -4.23 3.13
N ILE A 256 -5.17 -3.56 4.11
CA ILE A 256 -5.69 -3.42 5.47
C ILE A 256 -5.72 -1.93 5.84
N ILE A 257 -6.67 -1.54 6.71
CA ILE A 257 -6.55 -0.30 7.47
C ILE A 257 -5.86 -0.65 8.78
N SER A 258 -4.62 -0.21 8.93
CA SER A 258 -3.82 -0.50 10.12
C SER A 258 -2.87 0.65 10.44
N ARG A 259 -2.71 0.96 11.73
CA ARG A 259 -1.70 1.91 12.23
C ARG A 259 -0.37 1.23 12.54
N SER A 260 -0.39 -0.08 12.73
CA SER A 260 0.78 -0.89 13.16
C SER A 260 1.33 -1.79 12.06
N GLY A 261 0.73 -1.81 10.85
CA GLY A 261 1.11 -2.68 9.73
C GLY A 261 0.55 -4.11 9.81
N GLY A 262 -0.06 -4.52 10.92
CA GLY A 262 -0.73 -5.83 11.07
C GLY A 262 -2.26 -5.71 11.06
N SER A 263 -2.96 -6.83 10.90
CA SER A 263 -4.43 -6.87 10.88
C SER A 263 -5.03 -6.37 12.20
N GLN A 264 -6.02 -5.49 12.08
CA GLN A 264 -6.85 -5.01 13.19
C GLN A 264 -8.33 -5.40 13.01
N GLY A 265 -8.59 -6.49 12.27
CA GLY A 265 -9.95 -6.95 11.95
C GLY A 265 -10.64 -6.14 10.85
N ILE A 266 -9.89 -5.35 10.07
CA ILE A 266 -10.38 -4.59 8.93
C ILE A 266 -9.48 -4.89 7.73
N GLY A 267 -9.88 -5.89 6.96
CA GLY A 267 -9.26 -6.29 5.70
C GLY A 267 -10.15 -5.94 4.50
N PHE A 268 -9.54 -5.77 3.35
CA PHE A 268 -10.21 -5.50 2.08
C PHE A 268 -9.80 -6.48 1.00
N ALA A 269 -10.78 -6.87 0.19
CA ALA A 269 -10.56 -7.68 -0.99
C ALA A 269 -11.25 -7.05 -2.21
N ILE A 270 -10.60 -7.13 -3.36
CA ILE A 270 -11.15 -6.70 -4.66
C ILE A 270 -12.22 -7.70 -5.07
N PRO A 271 -13.49 -7.29 -5.34
CA PRO A 271 -14.57 -8.20 -5.65
C PRO A 271 -14.32 -9.04 -6.90
N SER A 272 -14.72 -10.33 -6.86
CA SER A 272 -14.45 -11.27 -7.96
C SER A 272 -15.02 -10.84 -9.31
N ASN A 273 -16.18 -10.15 -9.36
CA ASN A 273 -16.74 -9.66 -10.61
C ASN A 273 -15.88 -8.55 -11.23
N SER A 274 -15.32 -7.66 -10.40
CA SER A 274 -14.34 -6.66 -10.84
C SER A 274 -13.04 -7.32 -11.32
N VAL A 275 -12.58 -8.37 -10.60
CA VAL A 275 -11.39 -9.15 -11.00
C VAL A 275 -11.59 -9.83 -12.35
N LYS A 276 -12.74 -10.43 -12.61
CA LYS A 276 -13.08 -11.06 -13.93
C LYS A 276 -12.98 -10.04 -15.07
N THR A 277 -13.62 -8.90 -14.91
CA THR A 277 -13.60 -7.82 -15.92
C THR A 277 -12.17 -7.31 -16.16
N ALA A 278 -11.39 -7.13 -15.08
CA ALA A 278 -9.99 -6.72 -15.16
C ALA A 278 -9.14 -7.78 -15.88
N LEU A 279 -9.31 -9.07 -15.54
CA LEU A 279 -8.59 -10.19 -16.13
C LEU A 279 -8.79 -10.24 -17.66
N GLU A 280 -10.03 -10.12 -18.14
CA GLU A 280 -10.35 -10.11 -19.57
C GLU A 280 -9.62 -8.96 -20.29
N SER A 281 -9.63 -7.75 -19.71
CA SER A 281 -8.96 -6.60 -20.29
C SER A 281 -7.43 -6.75 -20.27
N LEU A 282 -6.85 -7.25 -19.17
CA LEU A 282 -5.41 -7.47 -19.02
C LEU A 282 -4.91 -8.55 -19.98
N LEU A 283 -5.66 -9.65 -20.17
CA LEU A 283 -5.31 -10.71 -21.12
C LEU A 283 -5.38 -10.22 -22.57
N LYS A 284 -6.37 -9.42 -22.91
CA LYS A 284 -6.58 -8.93 -24.28
C LYS A 284 -5.66 -7.80 -24.67
N ASN A 285 -5.42 -6.85 -23.74
CA ASN A 285 -4.81 -5.56 -24.07
C ASN A 285 -3.51 -5.29 -23.28
N GLY A 286 -3.15 -6.15 -22.31
CA GLY A 286 -2.05 -5.91 -21.39
C GLY A 286 -2.31 -4.82 -20.34
N ARG A 287 -3.46 -4.15 -20.43
CA ARG A 287 -3.88 -3.05 -19.53
C ARG A 287 -5.39 -2.96 -19.44
N ILE A 288 -5.90 -2.28 -18.42
CA ILE A 288 -7.33 -2.02 -18.32
C ILE A 288 -7.67 -0.76 -19.13
N ILE A 289 -8.56 -0.93 -20.09
CA ILE A 289 -9.11 0.16 -20.87
C ILE A 289 -10.30 0.73 -20.13
N ARG A 290 -10.28 2.03 -19.84
CA ARG A 290 -11.37 2.72 -19.13
C ARG A 290 -12.04 3.74 -20.02
N GLY A 291 -13.36 3.75 -20.01
CA GLY A 291 -14.14 4.84 -20.55
C GLY A 291 -13.85 6.14 -19.77
N TYR A 292 -13.82 7.25 -20.48
CA TYR A 292 -13.50 8.56 -19.95
C TYR A 292 -14.49 9.60 -20.44
N LEU A 293 -15.05 10.38 -19.49
CA LEU A 293 -15.93 11.51 -19.76
C LEU A 293 -15.22 12.86 -19.60
N GLY A 294 -14.30 12.98 -18.63
CA GLY A 294 -13.49 14.19 -18.40
C GLY A 294 -14.19 15.26 -17.58
N ILE A 295 -14.80 14.84 -16.46
CA ILE A 295 -15.37 15.76 -15.47
C ILE A 295 -14.71 15.55 -14.11
N GLN A 296 -14.64 16.62 -13.33
CA GLN A 296 -14.50 16.56 -11.89
C GLN A 296 -15.89 16.68 -11.28
N ALA A 297 -16.21 15.83 -10.33
CA ALA A 297 -17.56 15.74 -9.79
C ALA A 297 -17.53 15.80 -8.26
N ARG A 298 -18.56 16.44 -7.69
CA ARG A 298 -18.79 16.51 -6.25
C ARG A 298 -20.17 15.96 -5.90
N PRO A 299 -20.35 15.39 -4.69
CA PRO A 299 -21.65 14.93 -4.24
C PRO A 299 -22.58 16.12 -4.00
N ILE A 300 -23.88 15.88 -4.12
CA ILE A 300 -24.89 16.85 -3.69
C ILE A 300 -24.87 16.91 -2.16
N THR A 301 -24.53 18.07 -1.58
CA THR A 301 -24.58 18.29 -0.13
C THR A 301 -25.99 18.62 0.33
N GLN A 302 -26.35 18.23 1.55
CA GLN A 302 -27.67 18.54 2.15
C GLN A 302 -27.97 20.04 2.09
N GLY A 303 -29.16 20.38 1.58
CA GLY A 303 -29.60 21.78 1.42
C GLY A 303 -29.96 22.18 -0.02
N VAL A 304 -29.70 21.31 -1.00
CA VAL A 304 -30.18 21.47 -2.38
C VAL A 304 -31.50 20.70 -2.51
N ALA A 305 -32.50 21.28 -3.19
CA ALA A 305 -33.84 20.69 -3.33
C ALA A 305 -33.85 19.32 -4.06
N GLU A 306 -32.73 18.91 -4.62
CA GLU A 306 -32.53 17.65 -5.33
C GLU A 306 -31.59 16.72 -4.56
N THR A 307 -32.11 15.55 -4.16
CA THR A 307 -31.37 14.58 -3.32
C THR A 307 -30.51 13.61 -4.12
N ASP A 308 -30.82 13.37 -5.41
CA ASP A 308 -30.12 12.38 -6.24
C ASP A 308 -29.39 13.05 -7.39
N GLY A 309 -28.20 12.55 -7.73
CA GLY A 309 -27.38 13.00 -8.83
C GLY A 309 -25.96 13.37 -8.45
N VAL A 310 -25.20 13.87 -9.44
CA VAL A 310 -23.81 14.26 -9.31
C VAL A 310 -23.60 15.64 -9.90
N ILE A 311 -23.04 16.57 -9.14
CA ILE A 311 -22.75 17.93 -9.61
C ILE A 311 -21.38 17.93 -10.29
N ILE A 312 -21.31 18.53 -11.49
CA ILE A 312 -20.05 18.78 -12.18
C ILE A 312 -19.35 19.98 -11.48
N ASP A 313 -18.20 19.74 -10.89
CA ASP A 313 -17.38 20.78 -10.28
C ASP A 313 -16.46 21.45 -11.31
N ASP A 314 -15.91 20.67 -12.25
CA ASP A 314 -15.11 21.19 -13.35
C ASP A 314 -15.17 20.24 -14.57
N VAL A 315 -14.91 20.80 -15.76
CA VAL A 315 -14.82 20.08 -17.02
C VAL A 315 -13.42 20.16 -17.58
N VAL A 316 -12.79 19.01 -17.79
CA VAL A 316 -11.42 18.95 -18.31
C VAL A 316 -11.37 19.48 -19.75
N PRO A 317 -10.50 20.43 -20.09
CA PRO A 317 -10.35 20.92 -21.47
C PRO A 317 -10.05 19.78 -22.45
N ASN A 318 -10.61 19.86 -23.66
CA ASN A 318 -10.44 18.87 -24.73
C ASN A 318 -10.92 17.44 -24.37
N SER A 319 -11.76 17.30 -23.36
CA SER A 319 -12.39 16.03 -22.97
C SER A 319 -13.72 15.79 -23.70
N PRO A 320 -14.25 14.57 -23.69
CA PRO A 320 -15.59 14.26 -24.17
C PRO A 320 -16.68 15.15 -23.56
N ALA A 321 -16.59 15.45 -22.27
CA ALA A 321 -17.50 16.35 -21.59
C ALA A 321 -17.42 17.79 -22.11
N PHE A 322 -16.20 18.27 -22.42
CA PHE A 322 -15.98 19.59 -23.02
C PHE A 322 -16.56 19.66 -24.44
N GLU A 323 -16.33 18.63 -25.27
CA GLU A 323 -16.89 18.54 -26.62
C GLU A 323 -18.43 18.47 -26.58
N ALA A 324 -18.98 17.77 -25.58
CA ALA A 324 -20.42 17.68 -25.34
C ALA A 324 -21.04 18.95 -24.71
N LYS A 325 -20.23 19.99 -24.46
CA LYS A 325 -20.65 21.27 -23.85
C LYS A 325 -21.28 21.11 -22.46
N LEU A 326 -20.81 20.13 -21.69
CA LEU A 326 -21.09 20.04 -20.26
C LEU A 326 -20.44 21.24 -19.55
N LYS A 327 -21.04 21.70 -18.47
CA LYS A 327 -20.59 22.90 -17.74
C LYS A 327 -20.51 22.62 -16.26
N ARG A 328 -19.75 23.44 -15.57
CA ARG A 328 -19.76 23.53 -14.11
C ARG A 328 -21.19 23.76 -13.61
N ASP A 329 -21.52 23.17 -12.47
CA ASP A 329 -22.83 23.20 -11.80
C ASP A 329 -23.97 22.47 -12.55
N ASP A 330 -23.69 21.75 -13.65
CA ASP A 330 -24.64 20.79 -14.20
C ASP A 330 -24.83 19.63 -13.21
N VAL A 331 -26.07 19.21 -13.01
CA VAL A 331 -26.42 18.07 -12.17
C VAL A 331 -26.80 16.88 -13.02
N ILE A 332 -25.93 15.88 -13.12
CA ILE A 332 -26.20 14.67 -13.89
C ILE A 332 -27.17 13.78 -13.10
N LYS A 333 -28.31 13.48 -13.69
CA LYS A 333 -29.38 12.62 -13.15
C LYS A 333 -29.38 11.23 -13.73
N LYS A 334 -29.13 11.12 -15.03
CA LYS A 334 -29.02 9.84 -15.71
C LYS A 334 -27.84 9.82 -16.68
N PHE A 335 -27.29 8.64 -16.86
CA PHE A 335 -26.27 8.32 -17.81
C PHE A 335 -26.69 7.08 -18.61
N ASN A 336 -26.83 7.22 -19.92
CA ASN A 336 -27.24 6.15 -20.82
C ASN A 336 -28.52 5.41 -20.34
N GLY A 337 -29.52 6.17 -19.88
CA GLY A 337 -30.79 5.66 -19.35
C GLY A 337 -30.78 5.17 -17.91
N HIS A 338 -29.62 4.99 -17.29
CA HIS A 338 -29.46 4.57 -15.88
C HIS A 338 -29.42 5.77 -14.93
N ASN A 339 -30.14 5.68 -13.83
CA ASN A 339 -30.11 6.71 -12.79
C ASN A 339 -28.69 6.82 -12.18
N VAL A 340 -28.28 8.05 -11.89
CA VAL A 340 -26.99 8.36 -11.23
C VAL A 340 -27.30 8.94 -9.86
N ARG A 341 -26.96 8.23 -8.78
CA ARG A 341 -27.19 8.67 -7.41
C ARG A 341 -25.95 9.26 -6.76
N ASN A 342 -24.78 8.83 -7.18
CA ASN A 342 -23.49 9.24 -6.61
C ASN A 342 -22.35 9.13 -7.63
N ILE A 343 -21.19 9.67 -7.24
CA ILE A 343 -19.98 9.72 -8.10
C ILE A 343 -19.48 8.31 -8.46
N THR A 344 -19.52 7.38 -7.52
CA THR A 344 -19.05 5.99 -7.74
C THR A 344 -19.88 5.30 -8.81
N GLU A 345 -21.22 5.44 -8.75
CA GLU A 345 -22.14 4.89 -9.73
C GLU A 345 -21.90 5.51 -11.12
N LEU A 346 -21.74 6.84 -11.21
CA LEU A 346 -21.41 7.49 -12.48
C LEU A 346 -20.10 6.97 -13.07
N ARG A 347 -19.04 6.83 -12.26
CA ARG A 347 -17.75 6.29 -12.70
C ARG A 347 -17.89 4.85 -13.22
N SER A 348 -18.63 4.01 -12.50
CA SER A 348 -18.89 2.63 -12.91
C SER A 348 -19.61 2.57 -14.26
N LEU A 349 -20.66 3.38 -14.42
CA LEU A 349 -21.41 3.46 -15.68
C LEU A 349 -20.52 3.94 -16.85
N VAL A 350 -19.70 4.97 -16.64
CA VAL A 350 -18.77 5.48 -17.66
C VAL A 350 -17.73 4.43 -18.04
N ALA A 351 -17.18 3.71 -17.04
CA ALA A 351 -16.15 2.69 -17.26
C ALA A 351 -16.66 1.47 -18.06
N GLN A 352 -17.96 1.17 -17.99
CA GLN A 352 -18.57 0.03 -18.68
C GLN A 352 -18.94 0.32 -20.15
N VAL A 353 -18.90 1.59 -20.57
CA VAL A 353 -19.23 1.94 -21.96
C VAL A 353 -18.08 1.60 -22.88
N GLU A 354 -18.39 0.97 -24.01
CA GLU A 354 -17.42 0.73 -25.08
C GLU A 354 -16.84 2.07 -25.59
N LEU A 355 -15.56 2.08 -25.90
CA LEU A 355 -14.90 3.28 -26.42
C LEU A 355 -15.55 3.75 -27.74
N ASN A 356 -15.53 5.05 -27.94
CA ASN A 356 -16.10 5.78 -29.09
C ASN A 356 -17.63 5.60 -29.24
N LYS A 357 -18.31 5.12 -28.20
CA LYS A 357 -19.75 5.04 -28.16
C LYS A 357 -20.37 6.35 -27.67
N LYS A 358 -21.41 6.81 -28.36
CA LYS A 358 -22.21 7.96 -27.95
C LYS A 358 -23.21 7.55 -26.89
N VAL A 359 -23.24 8.28 -25.76
CA VAL A 359 -24.17 8.08 -24.64
C VAL A 359 -24.98 9.34 -24.40
N GLU A 360 -26.22 9.17 -23.99
CA GLU A 360 -27.10 10.28 -23.59
C GLU A 360 -26.95 10.52 -22.08
N LEU A 361 -26.75 11.79 -21.70
CA LEU A 361 -26.81 12.25 -20.32
C LEU A 361 -28.08 13.09 -20.14
N GLU A 362 -28.87 12.78 -19.11
CA GLU A 362 -29.94 13.65 -18.64
C GLU A 362 -29.39 14.46 -17.45
N LEU A 363 -29.46 15.76 -17.55
CA LEU A 363 -28.92 16.68 -16.53
C LEU A 363 -29.85 17.87 -16.28
N VAL A 364 -29.65 18.52 -15.15
CA VAL A 364 -30.31 19.77 -14.80
C VAL A 364 -29.29 20.90 -14.84
N ARG A 365 -29.60 21.95 -15.59
CA ARG A 365 -28.80 23.18 -15.71
C ARG A 365 -29.68 24.39 -15.44
N GLY A 366 -29.35 25.14 -14.37
CA GLY A 366 -30.16 26.32 -14.00
C GLY A 366 -31.65 26.02 -13.81
N GLY A 367 -32.00 24.85 -13.25
CA GLY A 367 -33.37 24.41 -13.02
C GLY A 367 -34.06 23.77 -14.24
N ASN A 368 -33.45 23.74 -15.42
CA ASN A 368 -34.00 23.15 -16.63
C ASN A 368 -33.42 21.75 -16.92
N ASN A 369 -34.28 20.81 -17.27
CA ASN A 369 -33.88 19.48 -17.75
C ASN A 369 -33.31 19.56 -19.15
N LEU A 370 -32.15 19.01 -19.36
CA LEU A 370 -31.45 18.97 -20.65
C LEU A 370 -30.98 17.54 -20.93
N LYS A 371 -30.97 17.20 -22.24
CA LYS A 371 -30.32 15.99 -22.74
C LYS A 371 -29.10 16.38 -23.56
N VAL A 372 -27.95 15.77 -23.21
CA VAL A 372 -26.67 16.02 -23.84
C VAL A 372 -26.09 14.69 -24.28
N THR A 373 -25.54 14.63 -25.49
CA THR A 373 -24.84 13.44 -26.00
C THR A 373 -23.32 13.65 -25.87
N ALA A 374 -22.63 12.71 -25.22
CA ALA A 374 -21.19 12.65 -25.15
C ALA A 374 -20.65 11.37 -25.78
N GLU A 375 -19.48 11.43 -26.41
CA GLU A 375 -18.78 10.27 -26.93
C GLU A 375 -17.73 9.83 -25.91
N ILE A 376 -17.80 8.59 -25.41
CA ILE A 376 -16.88 8.08 -24.42
C ILE A 376 -15.55 7.73 -25.09
N LYS A 377 -14.48 8.39 -24.70
CA LYS A 377 -13.10 8.12 -25.19
C LYS A 377 -12.31 7.31 -24.17
N GLU A 378 -11.14 6.85 -24.56
CA GLU A 378 -10.23 6.20 -23.63
C GLU A 378 -9.64 7.22 -22.64
N GLN A 379 -9.51 6.82 -21.38
CA GLN A 379 -8.90 7.63 -20.35
C GLN A 379 -7.40 7.86 -20.66
N PRO A 380 -6.92 9.12 -20.71
CA PRO A 380 -5.51 9.41 -20.90
C PRO A 380 -4.64 8.75 -19.83
N ALA A 381 -3.48 8.22 -20.20
CA ALA A 381 -2.57 7.52 -19.28
C ALA A 381 -2.06 8.43 -18.13
N ASP A 382 -1.92 9.72 -18.39
CA ASP A 382 -1.49 10.74 -17.44
C ASP A 382 -2.62 11.34 -16.58
N TYR A 383 -3.87 10.93 -16.80
CA TYR A 383 -5.03 11.47 -16.08
C TYR A 383 -4.91 11.31 -14.56
N LEU A 384 -4.38 10.20 -14.10
CA LEU A 384 -4.23 9.90 -12.66
C LEU A 384 -3.01 10.60 -12.06
N THR A 385 -1.91 10.68 -12.78
CA THR A 385 -0.70 11.41 -12.37
C THR A 385 -0.94 12.92 -12.34
N SER A 386 -1.70 13.45 -13.32
CA SER A 386 -2.10 14.85 -13.36
C SER A 386 -3.06 15.25 -12.24
N ARG A 387 -3.82 14.30 -11.68
CA ARG A 387 -4.76 14.57 -10.58
C ARG A 387 -4.06 14.70 -9.23
N ASN A 388 -2.94 14.02 -9.04
CA ASN A 388 -2.09 14.16 -7.84
C ASN A 388 -1.17 15.39 -7.91
N ASN A 389 -1.08 16.04 -9.09
CA ASN A 389 -0.32 17.26 -9.27
C ASN A 389 -1.30 18.35 -9.76
N PRO A 390 -1.84 19.23 -8.89
CA PRO A 390 -2.67 20.34 -9.36
C PRO A 390 -1.87 21.16 -10.34
N ARG A 391 -2.32 21.22 -11.59
CA ARG A 391 -1.68 21.98 -12.68
C ARG A 391 -1.29 23.36 -12.19
N GLN A 392 0.01 23.64 -12.17
CA GLN A 392 0.50 25.00 -12.31
C GLN A 392 0.03 25.51 -13.69
N PRO A 393 -0.54 26.71 -13.79
CA PRO A 393 -0.72 27.37 -15.09
C PRO A 393 0.64 27.49 -15.75
N GLN A 394 0.78 26.98 -16.98
CA GLN A 394 1.97 27.24 -17.79
C GLN A 394 2.04 28.72 -18.06
N THR A 395 2.87 29.42 -17.34
CA THR A 395 3.35 30.78 -17.68
C THR A 395 4.49 30.61 -18.67
N PRO A 396 4.59 31.50 -19.70
CA PRO A 396 5.67 31.43 -20.68
C PRO A 396 7.03 31.63 -20.02
N GLN A 397 8.01 30.83 -20.42
CA GLN A 397 9.39 30.88 -19.96
C GLN A 397 9.97 32.31 -20.13
N GLN A 398 10.40 32.90 -19.03
CA GLN A 398 11.37 34.00 -19.01
C GLN A 398 12.72 33.46 -18.51
N PRO A 399 13.83 34.09 -18.96
CA PRO A 399 15.18 33.51 -18.82
C PRO A 399 15.72 33.50 -17.38
N ASP A 400 16.62 32.58 -17.15
CA ASP A 400 17.41 32.34 -15.95
C ASP A 400 17.86 33.60 -15.19
N ASP A 401 17.40 33.71 -13.94
CA ASP A 401 18.12 34.43 -12.91
C ASP A 401 18.44 33.41 -11.76
N GLN A 402 19.70 33.40 -11.41
CA GLN A 402 20.31 32.53 -10.42
C GLN A 402 19.59 32.66 -9.07
N GLN A 403 18.97 31.58 -8.62
CA GLN A 403 18.44 31.44 -7.25
C GLN A 403 19.42 30.70 -6.36
N ASP A 404 19.76 31.37 -5.26
CA ASP A 404 20.45 30.80 -4.10
C ASP A 404 19.81 29.48 -3.67
N GLN A 405 20.62 28.45 -3.46
CA GLN A 405 20.19 27.15 -2.95
C GLN A 405 19.70 27.32 -1.51
N PRO A 406 18.51 26.77 -1.18
CA PRO A 406 18.03 26.76 0.21
C PRO A 406 18.91 25.85 1.08
N ASP A 407 19.18 26.31 2.29
CA ASP A 407 19.88 25.58 3.34
C ASP A 407 19.09 24.30 3.70
N GLU A 408 19.60 23.12 3.34
CA GLU A 408 18.91 21.81 3.43
C GLU A 408 18.62 21.34 4.87
N THR A 409 18.98 22.12 5.88
CA THR A 409 18.93 21.71 7.29
C THR A 409 17.65 22.13 8.03
N ASN A 410 16.92 23.15 7.56
CA ASN A 410 15.71 23.63 8.24
C ASN A 410 14.44 23.25 7.46
N PRO A 411 13.58 22.33 7.97
CA PRO A 411 12.37 21.87 7.26
C PRO A 411 11.36 22.99 6.99
N LEU A 412 11.37 24.09 7.76
CA LEU A 412 10.50 25.26 7.51
C LEU A 412 11.07 26.20 6.41
N ALA A 413 12.32 26.06 6.04
CA ALA A 413 12.90 26.78 4.89
C ALA A 413 12.33 26.29 3.56
N SER A 414 11.79 25.07 3.50
CA SER A 414 11.12 24.47 2.34
C SER A 414 9.62 24.82 2.23
N VAL A 415 9.11 25.73 3.08
CA VAL A 415 7.71 26.16 3.10
C VAL A 415 7.60 27.56 2.47
N ASP A 416 6.95 27.63 1.32
CA ASP A 416 6.64 28.91 0.68
C ASP A 416 5.41 29.52 1.32
N VAL A 417 5.52 30.82 1.67
CA VAL A 417 4.43 31.57 2.30
C VAL A 417 4.16 32.88 1.58
N ALA A 418 2.90 33.34 1.66
CA ALA A 418 2.43 34.60 1.10
C ALA A 418 1.61 35.38 2.14
N GLU A 419 1.37 36.67 1.86
CA GLU A 419 0.50 37.52 2.70
C GLU A 419 -0.96 37.08 2.59
N VAL A 420 -1.69 37.12 3.71
CA VAL A 420 -3.12 36.85 3.76
C VAL A 420 -3.91 38.07 3.29
N THR A 421 -4.46 38.00 2.08
CA THR A 421 -5.29 39.07 1.48
C THR A 421 -6.78 38.84 1.76
N ALA A 422 -7.60 39.89 1.64
CA ALA A 422 -9.04 39.81 1.79
C ALA A 422 -9.72 38.78 0.86
N ASP A 423 -9.17 38.61 -0.35
CA ASP A 423 -9.65 37.62 -1.32
C ASP A 423 -9.31 36.19 -0.89
N VAL A 424 -8.12 35.97 -0.31
CA VAL A 424 -7.70 34.71 0.27
C VAL A 424 -8.61 34.31 1.44
N VAL A 425 -8.92 35.27 2.33
CA VAL A 425 -9.84 35.03 3.46
C VAL A 425 -11.20 34.54 2.99
N LYS A 426 -11.76 35.14 1.96
CA LYS A 426 -13.05 34.73 1.37
C LYS A 426 -12.95 33.36 0.67
N ARG A 427 -11.89 33.17 -0.15
CA ARG A 427 -11.73 31.95 -0.97
C ARG A 427 -11.50 30.70 -0.11
N LEU A 428 -10.76 30.82 0.99
CA LEU A 428 -10.41 29.70 1.87
C LEU A 428 -11.34 29.59 3.09
N ASP A 429 -12.41 30.38 3.15
CA ASP A 429 -13.36 30.42 4.28
C ASP A 429 -12.66 30.60 5.65
N LEU A 430 -11.77 31.59 5.72
CA LEU A 430 -10.98 31.89 6.91
C LEU A 430 -11.73 32.89 7.84
N PRO A 431 -11.40 32.94 9.14
CA PRO A 431 -11.95 33.94 10.03
C PRO A 431 -11.66 35.40 9.59
N ASN A 432 -12.64 36.31 9.65
CA ASN A 432 -12.52 37.68 9.15
C ASN A 432 -11.41 38.53 9.80
N ARG A 433 -10.81 38.09 10.89
CA ARG A 433 -9.73 38.80 11.62
C ARG A 433 -8.48 37.90 11.76
N ILE A 434 -8.30 36.97 10.86
CA ILE A 434 -7.10 36.12 10.87
C ILE A 434 -5.85 36.96 10.66
N ARG A 435 -4.81 36.71 11.43
CA ARG A 435 -3.47 37.26 11.25
C ARG A 435 -2.49 36.10 11.09
N GLY A 436 -1.62 36.17 10.11
CA GLY A 436 -0.70 35.08 9.82
C GLY A 436 -0.18 35.15 8.40
N VAL A 437 0.59 34.12 8.01
CA VAL A 437 1.07 33.92 6.65
C VAL A 437 0.43 32.70 6.02
N LEU A 438 -0.01 32.83 4.76
CA LEU A 438 -0.60 31.74 4.00
C LEU A 438 0.48 30.82 3.47
N VAL A 439 0.38 29.54 3.77
CA VAL A 439 1.21 28.49 3.14
C VAL A 439 0.75 28.31 1.69
N THR A 440 1.64 28.60 0.73
CA THR A 440 1.37 28.45 -0.70
C THR A 440 1.91 27.15 -1.24
N LYS A 441 3.05 26.66 -0.72
CA LYS A 441 3.69 25.42 -1.13
C LYS A 441 4.46 24.82 0.05
N VAL A 442 4.52 23.50 0.08
CA VAL A 442 5.34 22.74 1.03
C VAL A 442 6.15 21.74 0.22
N ASP A 443 7.48 21.90 0.19
CA ASP A 443 8.38 20.95 -0.46
C ASP A 443 8.86 19.91 0.56
N GLY A 444 8.48 18.66 0.35
CA GLY A 444 8.77 17.55 1.25
C GLY A 444 7.70 17.35 2.36
N GLU A 445 8.00 16.47 3.31
CA GLU A 445 7.14 16.21 4.48
C GLU A 445 7.50 17.18 5.61
N VAL A 446 6.68 18.21 5.81
CA VAL A 446 6.82 19.20 6.91
C VAL A 446 5.66 18.98 7.89
N GLY A 447 5.69 17.88 8.63
CA GLY A 447 4.61 17.50 9.53
C GLY A 447 3.26 17.35 8.78
N GLU A 448 2.18 17.85 9.39
CA GLU A 448 0.83 17.87 8.77
C GLU A 448 0.51 19.19 8.05
N LEU A 449 1.52 20.04 7.77
CA LEU A 449 1.34 21.34 7.13
C LEU A 449 0.95 21.17 5.66
N ARG A 450 0.03 22.00 5.16
CA ARG A 450 -0.51 21.90 3.80
C ARG A 450 -0.66 23.27 3.16
N ALA A 451 -0.57 23.33 1.84
CA ALA A 451 -0.94 24.53 1.11
C ALA A 451 -2.40 24.93 1.41
N GLY A 452 -2.62 26.21 1.67
CA GLY A 452 -3.90 26.76 2.12
C GLY A 452 -4.04 26.91 3.65
N ASP A 453 -3.07 26.42 4.44
CA ASP A 453 -3.00 26.69 5.87
C ASP A 453 -2.52 28.14 6.11
N VAL A 454 -2.95 28.74 7.20
CA VAL A 454 -2.42 30.02 7.66
C VAL A 454 -1.65 29.80 8.96
N ILE A 455 -0.36 30.05 8.95
CA ILE A 455 0.49 30.00 10.15
C ILE A 455 0.31 31.28 10.93
N GLU A 456 -0.23 31.19 12.13
CA GLU A 456 -0.45 32.33 13.05
C GLU A 456 0.74 32.51 14.00
N GLU A 457 1.38 31.38 14.44
CA GLU A 457 2.53 31.41 15.36
C GLU A 457 3.53 30.29 15.04
N VAL A 458 4.81 30.56 15.31
CA VAL A 458 5.90 29.58 15.28
C VAL A 458 6.54 29.55 16.67
N ASN A 459 6.51 28.42 17.39
CA ASN A 459 7.00 28.27 18.76
C ASN A 459 6.46 29.36 19.71
N GLN A 460 5.15 29.64 19.65
CA GLN A 460 4.46 30.71 20.39
C GLN A 460 4.88 32.15 20.04
N VAL A 461 5.68 32.33 18.99
CA VAL A 461 6.03 33.67 18.47
C VAL A 461 5.03 33.99 17.37
N PRO A 462 4.20 35.04 17.50
CA PRO A 462 3.26 35.44 16.47
C PRO A 462 3.97 35.86 15.19
N VAL A 463 3.43 35.44 14.04
CA VAL A 463 3.89 35.84 12.72
C VAL A 463 2.71 36.41 11.94
N THR A 464 2.81 37.70 11.54
CA THR A 464 1.72 38.41 10.88
C THR A 464 2.05 38.79 9.44
N THR A 465 3.34 38.78 9.09
CA THR A 465 3.86 39.09 7.77
C THR A 465 4.87 38.06 7.30
N VAL A 466 5.08 37.96 5.98
CA VAL A 466 6.10 37.07 5.38
C VAL A 466 7.51 37.43 5.87
N ALA A 467 7.79 38.71 6.12
CA ALA A 467 9.09 39.16 6.63
C ALA A 467 9.33 38.66 8.08
N GLU A 468 8.29 38.74 8.94
CA GLU A 468 8.35 38.21 10.32
C GLU A 468 8.53 36.69 10.31
N TYR A 469 7.77 35.97 9.47
CA TYR A 469 7.92 34.51 9.33
C TYR A 469 9.35 34.12 8.96
N LYS A 470 9.92 34.73 7.92
CA LYS A 470 11.31 34.46 7.50
C LYS A 470 12.33 34.74 8.58
N LYS A 471 12.15 35.83 9.34
CA LYS A 471 13.00 36.19 10.47
C LYS A 471 12.93 35.16 11.60
N VAL A 472 11.74 34.71 11.94
CA VAL A 472 11.53 33.67 12.98
C VAL A 472 12.17 32.36 12.52
N VAL A 473 11.87 31.91 11.29
CA VAL A 473 12.40 30.66 10.73
C VAL A 473 13.93 30.64 10.68
N ALA A 474 14.56 31.76 10.35
CA ALA A 474 16.03 31.90 10.33
C ALA A 474 16.66 31.82 11.73
N SER A 475 15.90 32.06 12.81
CA SER A 475 16.39 31.98 14.20
C SER A 475 16.11 30.65 14.89
N LEU A 476 15.45 29.70 14.21
CA LEU A 476 15.13 28.39 14.77
C LEU A 476 16.36 27.46 14.79
N ASP A 477 16.39 26.56 15.79
CA ASP A 477 17.34 25.46 15.78
C ASP A 477 16.95 24.48 14.65
N PRO A 478 17.81 24.26 13.65
CA PRO A 478 17.53 23.37 12.52
C PRO A 478 17.21 21.92 12.95
N ASN A 479 17.77 21.47 14.07
CA ASN A 479 17.58 20.11 14.60
C ASN A 479 16.49 20.04 15.67
N GLY A 480 15.86 21.16 16.00
CA GLY A 480 14.82 21.26 17.02
C GLY A 480 13.44 20.83 16.52
N THR A 481 12.57 20.48 17.46
CA THR A 481 11.14 20.30 17.18
C THR A 481 10.44 21.66 17.21
N GLN A 482 9.76 22.01 16.11
CA GLN A 482 9.03 23.26 15.97
C GLN A 482 7.53 23.03 16.12
N VAL A 483 6.82 23.91 16.81
CA VAL A 483 5.37 23.85 16.96
C VAL A 483 4.73 25.06 16.32
N LEU A 484 3.88 24.82 15.34
CA LEU A 484 3.17 25.86 14.60
C LEU A 484 1.71 25.94 15.07
N SER A 485 1.21 27.13 15.33
CA SER A 485 -0.23 27.40 15.44
C SER A 485 -0.77 27.69 14.03
N VAL A 486 -1.68 26.85 13.56
CA VAL A 486 -2.14 26.87 12.17
C VAL A 486 -3.66 26.99 12.12
N CYS A 487 -4.17 27.88 11.28
CA CYS A 487 -5.60 27.95 10.96
C CYS A 487 -5.85 27.33 9.57
N ARG A 488 -6.67 26.28 9.53
CA ARG A 488 -7.15 25.63 8.31
C ARG A 488 -8.65 25.84 8.20
N ARG A 489 -9.09 26.63 7.23
CA ARG A 489 -10.46 27.12 7.10
C ARG A 489 -10.85 27.87 8.41
N ARG A 490 -11.79 27.34 9.19
CA ARG A 490 -12.23 27.95 10.48
C ARG A 490 -11.69 27.23 11.71
N THR A 491 -10.87 26.19 11.54
CA THR A 491 -10.36 25.37 12.64
C THR A 491 -8.89 25.71 12.91
N ARG A 492 -8.56 25.97 14.18
CA ARG A 492 -7.18 26.11 14.64
C ARG A 492 -6.65 24.79 15.17
N SER A 493 -5.40 24.48 14.84
CA SER A 493 -4.71 23.27 15.27
C SER A 493 -3.22 23.56 15.45
N PHE A 494 -2.52 22.66 16.13
CA PHE A 494 -1.06 22.70 16.22
C PHE A 494 -0.47 21.67 15.28
N VAL A 495 0.56 22.09 14.54
CA VAL A 495 1.34 21.22 13.68
C VAL A 495 2.75 21.13 14.26
N VAL A 496 3.22 19.90 14.48
CA VAL A 496 4.58 19.64 14.98
C VAL A 496 5.47 19.28 13.81
N VAL A 497 6.54 20.07 13.63
CA VAL A 497 7.55 19.85 12.59
C VAL A 497 8.85 19.43 13.28
N ARG A 498 9.42 18.32 12.85
CA ARG A 498 10.70 17.79 13.36
C ARG A 498 11.73 17.82 12.23
N ALA A 499 12.97 18.13 12.55
CA ALA A 499 14.08 17.87 11.66
C ALA A 499 14.17 16.36 11.37
N ARG A 500 14.55 16.02 10.14
CA ARG A 500 14.81 14.62 9.74
C ARG A 500 16.12 14.12 10.25
#